data_633dba987ff9321d5b225e148cb533ea
#
_entry.id   633dba987ff9321d5b225e148cb533ea
#
_cell.length_a   1.000
_cell.length_b   1.000
_cell.length_c   1.000
_cell.angle_alpha   90.00
_cell.angle_beta   90.00
_cell.angle_gamma   90.00
#
_symmetry.space_group_name_H-M   'P 1'
#
loop_
_entity.id
_entity.type
_entity.pdbx_description
1 polymer ?
#
loop_
_entity_poly.entity_id
_entity_poly.type
_entity_poly.pdbx_seq_one_letter_code
_entity_poly.pdbx_strand_id
1 'polypeptide(L)'
;MSDYVNKRIEYINNWPNVVPFEAEKNYEKRCNDFIEKYGRQPFSLMKLWVDMDDEYNRTISHFIDSIDVMPYHPNFAFTFAFSALDYYAKKQYPNPFPNGKPNITISLKLLAEDITNLSTLNVDVRDTLTALFSVVPVSATAYLYKCLHSGVNPSNNAYNRVTTDINNSYIIGKQTIIDAIFRHYRYDPLCFNDSIRQSALLYRKIFANNTIVVDGTTFNITDNLRLHLLASGIVYSLRNDSLHGSSMSSTKSSKTTPKRYALNYYCYLATYTLLMLLLVNKSTMSGTDKNVKYAELKNITLSNVADFGTLFGNHLQ
;
A
#
# COMPACT_ATOMS: atom_id res chain seq x y z
N MET A 1 25.38 14.73 20.83
CA MET A 1 24.01 14.20 20.62
C MET A 1 23.57 14.61 19.21
N SER A 2 22.87 13.78 18.44
CA SER A 2 22.50 14.20 17.09
C SER A 2 21.40 15.27 17.14
N ASP A 3 21.44 16.25 16.24
CA ASP A 3 20.44 17.33 16.11
C ASP A 3 18.98 16.81 16.10
N TYR A 4 18.76 15.64 15.52
CA TYR A 4 17.45 14.97 15.49
C TYR A 4 16.91 14.54 16.85
N VAL A 5 17.78 14.20 17.80
CA VAL A 5 17.39 13.84 19.17
C VAL A 5 16.95 15.09 19.91
N ASN A 6 17.72 16.16 19.83
CA ASN A 6 17.41 17.43 20.46
C ASN A 6 16.05 17.97 20.00
N LYS A 7 15.79 17.99 18.69
CA LYS A 7 14.49 18.42 18.13
C LYS A 7 13.29 17.65 18.65
N ARG A 8 13.43 16.33 18.89
CA ARG A 8 12.34 15.54 19.47
C ARG A 8 12.11 15.82 20.94
N ILE A 9 13.15 16.00 21.69
CA ILE A 9 13.08 16.38 23.11
C ILE A 9 12.45 17.78 23.23
N GLU A 10 12.89 18.73 22.42
CA GLU A 10 12.32 20.07 22.37
C GLU A 10 10.83 20.06 22.03
N TYR A 11 10.41 19.26 21.05
CA TYR A 11 9.01 19.09 20.70
C TYR A 11 8.16 18.63 21.90
N ILE A 12 8.62 17.62 22.64
CA ILE A 12 7.92 17.09 23.82
C ILE A 12 7.87 18.14 24.94
N ASN A 13 8.99 18.78 25.22
CA ASN A 13 9.10 19.74 26.33
C ASN A 13 8.28 21.03 26.10
N ASN A 14 8.01 21.40 24.87
CA ASN A 14 7.22 22.58 24.51
C ASN A 14 5.72 22.26 24.27
N TRP A 15 5.31 20.99 24.35
CA TRP A 15 3.90 20.64 24.15
C TRP A 15 3.00 21.36 25.19
N PRO A 16 1.85 21.96 24.79
CA PRO A 16 1.20 21.91 23.47
C PRO A 16 1.69 22.97 22.45
N ASN A 17 2.54 23.89 22.84
CA ASN A 17 3.03 25.00 21.99
C ASN A 17 4.24 24.54 21.14
N VAL A 18 4.04 23.48 20.37
CA VAL A 18 5.11 22.85 19.60
C VAL A 18 5.32 23.49 18.23
N VAL A 19 6.56 23.44 17.75
CA VAL A 19 6.90 23.77 16.36
C VAL A 19 6.87 22.46 15.55
N PRO A 20 5.99 22.32 14.53
CA PRO A 20 5.97 21.15 13.66
C PRO A 20 7.33 20.91 12.98
N PHE A 21 7.65 19.64 12.72
CA PHE A 21 8.88 19.30 12.00
C PHE A 21 8.84 19.81 10.56
N GLU A 22 10.00 20.12 9.99
CA GLU A 22 10.12 20.73 8.67
C GLU A 22 9.39 19.95 7.56
N ALA A 23 9.51 18.61 7.57
CA ALA A 23 8.79 17.77 6.59
C ALA A 23 7.26 17.82 6.77
N GLU A 24 6.79 17.99 8.00
CA GLU A 24 5.37 18.17 8.32
C GLU A 24 4.86 19.49 7.76
N LYS A 25 5.53 20.61 8.09
CA LYS A 25 5.18 21.94 7.57
C LYS A 25 5.13 21.97 6.03
N ASN A 26 6.14 21.38 5.40
CA ASN A 26 6.22 21.32 3.94
C ASN A 26 5.10 20.50 3.33
N TYR A 27 4.69 19.41 3.99
CA TYR A 27 3.59 18.59 3.53
C TYR A 27 2.24 19.29 3.72
N GLU A 28 1.98 19.85 4.89
CA GLU A 28 0.78 20.66 5.18
C GLU A 28 0.63 21.80 4.20
N LYS A 29 1.72 22.53 3.94
CA LYS A 29 1.73 23.61 2.93
C LYS A 29 1.30 23.08 1.56
N ARG A 30 1.83 21.94 1.09
CA ARG A 30 1.44 21.37 -0.20
C ARG A 30 -0.05 20.99 -0.25
N CYS A 31 -0.59 20.47 0.83
CA CYS A 31 -2.03 20.18 0.92
C CYS A 31 -2.85 21.46 0.84
N ASN A 32 -2.45 22.51 1.56
CA ASN A 32 -3.13 23.81 1.54
C ASN A 32 -3.03 24.50 0.17
N ASP A 33 -1.85 24.52 -0.44
CA ASP A 33 -1.64 25.07 -1.79
C ASP A 33 -2.51 24.31 -2.83
N PHE A 34 -2.68 22.98 -2.65
CA PHE A 34 -3.58 22.18 -3.50
C PHE A 34 -5.03 22.59 -3.30
N ILE A 35 -5.49 22.69 -2.04
CA ILE A 35 -6.88 23.06 -1.71
C ILE A 35 -7.18 24.47 -2.23
N GLU A 36 -6.30 25.43 -2.03
CA GLU A 36 -6.43 26.79 -2.53
C GLU A 36 -6.55 26.81 -4.06
N LYS A 37 -5.68 26.06 -4.76
CA LYS A 37 -5.64 26.03 -6.22
C LYS A 37 -6.85 25.35 -6.87
N TYR A 38 -7.32 24.26 -6.28
CA TYR A 38 -8.34 23.39 -6.91
C TYR A 38 -9.72 23.46 -6.24
N GLY A 39 -9.86 24.15 -5.10
CA GLY A 39 -11.13 24.29 -4.36
C GLY A 39 -11.65 22.98 -3.77
N ARG A 40 -10.82 21.95 -3.64
CA ARG A 40 -11.19 20.63 -3.13
C ARG A 40 -10.03 19.94 -2.42
N GLN A 41 -10.36 18.92 -1.64
CA GLN A 41 -9.36 18.04 -1.02
C GLN A 41 -8.57 17.25 -2.09
N PRO A 42 -7.27 16.94 -1.84
CA PRO A 42 -6.44 16.16 -2.76
C PRO A 42 -6.71 14.65 -2.72
N PHE A 43 -7.89 14.26 -2.31
CA PHE A 43 -8.37 12.89 -2.34
C PHE A 43 -9.87 12.88 -2.57
N SER A 44 -10.34 12.04 -3.49
CA SER A 44 -11.74 11.86 -3.81
C SER A 44 -12.23 10.49 -3.39
N LEU A 45 -13.48 10.42 -2.94
CA LEU A 45 -14.11 9.20 -2.47
C LEU A 45 -15.20 8.75 -3.44
N MET A 46 -15.32 7.44 -3.63
CA MET A 46 -16.46 6.83 -4.31
C MET A 46 -17.71 6.97 -3.44
N LYS A 47 -18.84 7.27 -4.04
CA LYS A 47 -20.12 7.28 -3.32
C LYS A 47 -20.50 5.85 -2.92
N LEU A 48 -20.63 5.64 -1.64
CA LEU A 48 -21.10 4.38 -1.10
C LEU A 48 -22.61 4.25 -1.28
N TRP A 49 -23.13 3.03 -1.19
CA TRP A 49 -24.53 2.70 -1.25
C TRP A 49 -25.03 2.29 0.14
N VAL A 50 -26.34 2.33 0.31
CA VAL A 50 -26.97 1.79 1.52
C VAL A 50 -26.99 0.26 1.39
N ASP A 51 -26.49 -0.43 2.40
CA ASP A 51 -26.55 -1.86 2.52
C ASP A 51 -27.02 -2.24 3.93
N MET A 52 -27.83 -3.27 4.04
CA MET A 52 -28.34 -3.80 5.32
C MET A 52 -27.40 -4.83 5.93
N ASP A 53 -26.29 -5.18 5.26
CA ASP A 53 -25.29 -6.09 5.77
C ASP A 53 -24.52 -5.48 6.95
N ASP A 54 -24.59 -6.11 8.11
CA ASP A 54 -23.91 -5.69 9.33
C ASP A 54 -22.39 -5.61 9.13
N GLU A 55 -21.79 -6.51 8.35
CA GLU A 55 -20.35 -6.54 8.10
C GLU A 55 -19.93 -5.37 7.22
N TYR A 56 -20.75 -5.01 6.23
CA TYR A 56 -20.57 -3.80 5.43
C TYR A 56 -20.61 -2.55 6.33
N ASN A 57 -21.65 -2.41 7.15
CA ASN A 57 -21.85 -1.24 8.00
C ASN A 57 -20.72 -1.07 9.04
N ARG A 58 -20.25 -2.15 9.65
CA ARG A 58 -19.08 -2.13 10.55
C ARG A 58 -17.81 -1.71 9.81
N THR A 59 -17.63 -2.22 8.60
CA THR A 59 -16.47 -1.85 7.75
C THR A 59 -16.47 -0.36 7.45
N ILE A 60 -17.62 0.20 7.08
CA ILE A 60 -17.76 1.63 6.82
C ILE A 60 -17.47 2.45 8.07
N SER A 61 -17.92 2.01 9.25
CA SER A 61 -17.62 2.68 10.53
C SER A 61 -16.10 2.79 10.77
N HIS A 62 -15.36 1.71 10.58
CA HIS A 62 -13.89 1.75 10.68
C HIS A 62 -13.23 2.62 9.60
N PHE A 63 -13.86 2.74 8.42
CA PHE A 63 -13.32 3.52 7.33
C PHE A 63 -13.52 5.03 7.52
N ILE A 64 -14.57 5.48 8.21
CA ILE A 64 -14.84 6.90 8.48
C ILE A 64 -13.65 7.57 9.16
N ASP A 65 -13.07 6.95 10.19
CA ASP A 65 -11.91 7.48 10.90
C ASP A 65 -10.73 7.78 9.96
N SER A 66 -10.61 6.99 8.88
CA SER A 66 -9.54 7.18 7.90
C SER A 66 -9.74 8.44 7.04
N ILE A 67 -10.98 8.78 6.76
CA ILE A 67 -11.33 9.95 5.94
C ILE A 67 -11.09 11.24 6.72
N ASP A 68 -11.47 11.26 8.00
CA ASP A 68 -11.41 12.44 8.85
C ASP A 68 -9.98 12.94 9.08
N VAL A 69 -8.98 12.05 9.01
CA VAL A 69 -7.58 12.43 9.20
C VAL A 69 -6.84 12.72 7.88
N MET A 70 -7.48 12.53 6.73
CA MET A 70 -6.93 12.93 5.44
C MET A 70 -7.16 14.43 5.17
N PRO A 71 -6.29 15.10 4.39
CA PRO A 71 -5.03 14.61 3.83
C PRO A 71 -3.83 14.75 4.77
N TYR A 72 -3.98 15.40 5.93
CA TYR A 72 -2.87 15.87 6.75
C TYR A 72 -2.11 14.75 7.48
N HIS A 73 -2.80 13.64 7.79
CA HIS A 73 -2.23 12.51 8.53
C HIS A 73 -2.35 11.17 7.77
N PRO A 74 -1.68 11.05 6.60
CA PRO A 74 -1.84 9.87 5.74
C PRO A 74 -1.40 8.55 6.38
N ASN A 75 -0.54 8.59 7.41
CA ASN A 75 -0.16 7.41 8.19
C ASN A 75 -1.31 6.89 9.06
N PHE A 76 -2.07 7.78 9.72
CA PHE A 76 -3.25 7.39 10.49
C PHE A 76 -4.39 6.97 9.56
N ALA A 77 -4.63 7.73 8.49
CA ALA A 77 -5.60 7.36 7.47
C ALA A 77 -5.33 5.94 6.92
N PHE A 78 -4.09 5.64 6.58
CA PHE A 78 -3.67 4.30 6.15
C PHE A 78 -3.96 3.24 7.22
N THR A 79 -3.63 3.50 8.49
CA THR A 79 -3.85 2.54 9.59
C THR A 79 -5.34 2.24 9.79
N PHE A 80 -6.19 3.25 9.78
CA PHE A 80 -7.64 3.08 9.93
C PHE A 80 -8.26 2.40 8.71
N ALA A 81 -7.91 2.83 7.49
CA ALA A 81 -8.37 2.17 6.27
C ALA A 81 -7.94 0.69 6.22
N PHE A 82 -6.72 0.38 6.68
CA PHE A 82 -6.27 -1.01 6.76
C PHE A 82 -7.08 -1.81 7.80
N SER A 83 -7.50 -1.20 8.91
CA SER A 83 -8.35 -1.87 9.89
C SER A 83 -9.71 -2.24 9.30
N ALA A 84 -10.29 -1.37 8.46
CA ALA A 84 -11.51 -1.66 7.71
C ALA A 84 -11.28 -2.82 6.70
N LEU A 85 -10.18 -2.77 5.94
CA LEU A 85 -9.81 -3.84 5.00
C LEU A 85 -9.57 -5.17 5.71
N ASP A 86 -8.82 -5.17 6.81
CA ASP A 86 -8.53 -6.37 7.62
C ASP A 86 -9.81 -7.02 8.14
N TYR A 87 -10.71 -6.19 8.70
CA TYR A 87 -11.98 -6.66 9.20
C TYR A 87 -12.81 -7.33 8.10
N TYR A 88 -13.07 -6.61 7.00
CA TYR A 88 -13.95 -7.09 5.94
C TYR A 88 -13.33 -8.27 5.16
N ALA A 89 -12.02 -8.22 4.87
CA ALA A 89 -11.34 -9.31 4.19
C ALA A 89 -11.40 -10.62 4.98
N LYS A 90 -11.22 -10.58 6.30
CA LYS A 90 -11.35 -11.78 7.15
C LYS A 90 -12.75 -12.35 7.18
N LYS A 91 -13.78 -11.54 7.00
CA LYS A 91 -15.17 -11.98 6.92
C LYS A 91 -15.50 -12.58 5.57
N GLN A 92 -15.03 -11.94 4.49
CA GLN A 92 -15.30 -12.40 3.13
C GLN A 92 -14.42 -13.59 2.71
N TYR A 93 -13.25 -13.73 3.31
CA TYR A 93 -12.29 -14.82 3.06
C TYR A 93 -11.91 -15.51 4.36
N PRO A 94 -12.83 -16.32 4.92
CA PRO A 94 -12.55 -17.10 6.12
C PRO A 94 -11.39 -18.07 5.87
N ASN A 95 -10.71 -18.45 6.95
CA ASN A 95 -9.65 -19.45 6.87
C ASN A 95 -10.21 -20.78 6.37
N PRO A 96 -9.75 -21.31 5.23
CA PRO A 96 -10.27 -22.55 4.66
C PRO A 96 -9.87 -23.82 5.44
N PHE A 97 -8.92 -23.71 6.36
CA PHE A 97 -8.47 -24.87 7.15
C PHE A 97 -9.44 -25.15 8.29
N PRO A 98 -9.74 -26.45 8.57
CA PRO A 98 -10.60 -26.83 9.67
C PRO A 98 -10.13 -26.24 11.01
N ASN A 99 -11.03 -25.60 11.75
CA ASN A 99 -10.75 -24.88 13.00
C ASN A 99 -9.74 -23.73 12.88
N GLY A 100 -9.45 -23.28 11.66
CA GLY A 100 -8.55 -22.14 11.40
C GLY A 100 -9.14 -20.83 11.91
N LYS A 101 -8.38 -20.09 12.74
CA LYS A 101 -8.77 -18.74 13.16
C LYS A 101 -8.68 -17.77 11.97
N PRO A 102 -9.51 -16.71 11.92
CA PRO A 102 -9.37 -15.67 10.92
C PRO A 102 -7.94 -15.17 10.81
N ASN A 103 -7.38 -15.13 9.59
CA ASN A 103 -6.00 -14.84 9.33
C ASN A 103 -5.87 -13.87 8.16
N ILE A 104 -5.48 -12.64 8.43
CA ILE A 104 -5.34 -11.59 7.41
C ILE A 104 -4.36 -11.99 6.29
N THR A 105 -3.31 -12.71 6.59
CA THR A 105 -2.34 -13.16 5.56
C THR A 105 -3.02 -14.06 4.52
N ILE A 106 -3.87 -14.99 4.97
CA ILE A 106 -4.67 -15.86 4.09
C ILE A 106 -5.71 -15.02 3.34
N SER A 107 -6.42 -14.16 4.04
CA SER A 107 -7.45 -13.31 3.44
C SER A 107 -6.89 -12.38 2.36
N LEU A 108 -5.68 -11.81 2.54
CA LEU A 108 -5.03 -10.98 1.53
C LEU A 108 -4.55 -11.78 0.30
N LYS A 109 -4.16 -13.05 0.48
CA LYS A 109 -3.84 -13.95 -0.64
C LYS A 109 -5.10 -14.21 -1.49
N LEU A 110 -6.20 -14.60 -0.85
CA LEU A 110 -7.48 -14.85 -1.52
C LEU A 110 -8.04 -13.57 -2.17
N LEU A 111 -7.91 -12.43 -1.52
CA LEU A 111 -8.27 -11.13 -2.09
C LEU A 111 -7.48 -10.84 -3.37
N ALA A 112 -6.16 -11.07 -3.37
CA ALA A 112 -5.32 -10.85 -4.54
C ALA A 112 -5.69 -11.77 -5.70
N GLU A 113 -6.04 -13.03 -5.43
CA GLU A 113 -6.53 -13.98 -6.42
C GLU A 113 -7.88 -13.54 -7.00
N ASP A 114 -8.82 -13.16 -6.13
CA ASP A 114 -10.17 -12.74 -6.53
C ASP A 114 -10.13 -11.45 -7.38
N ILE A 115 -9.36 -10.45 -6.96
CA ILE A 115 -9.17 -9.22 -7.75
C ILE A 115 -8.44 -9.50 -9.08
N THR A 116 -7.48 -10.42 -9.11
CA THR A 116 -6.82 -10.83 -10.36
C THR A 116 -7.83 -11.40 -11.34
N ASN A 117 -8.65 -12.34 -10.89
CA ASN A 117 -9.71 -12.93 -11.71
C ASN A 117 -10.70 -11.86 -12.19
N LEU A 118 -11.12 -10.97 -11.30
CA LEU A 118 -12.01 -9.87 -11.64
C LEU A 118 -11.41 -8.95 -12.70
N SER A 119 -10.12 -8.66 -12.64
CA SER A 119 -9.42 -7.79 -13.61
C SER A 119 -9.35 -8.40 -15.02
N THR A 120 -9.40 -9.73 -15.14
CA THR A 120 -9.47 -10.40 -16.44
C THR A 120 -10.87 -10.29 -17.08
N LEU A 121 -11.91 -10.16 -16.28
CA LEU A 121 -13.30 -10.12 -16.69
C LEU A 121 -13.85 -8.70 -16.86
N ASN A 122 -13.28 -7.73 -16.15
CA ASN A 122 -13.76 -6.36 -16.10
C ASN A 122 -12.64 -5.36 -16.41
N VAL A 123 -12.81 -4.61 -17.53
CA VAL A 123 -11.82 -3.64 -18.00
C VAL A 123 -11.62 -2.48 -17.03
N ASP A 124 -12.68 -2.00 -16.36
CA ASP A 124 -12.57 -0.89 -15.42
C ASP A 124 -11.77 -1.27 -14.17
N VAL A 125 -11.87 -2.52 -13.71
CA VAL A 125 -11.04 -3.06 -12.63
C VAL A 125 -9.58 -3.13 -13.07
N ARG A 126 -9.31 -3.64 -14.26
CA ARG A 126 -7.94 -3.71 -14.81
C ARG A 126 -7.32 -2.31 -14.94
N ASP A 127 -8.08 -1.33 -15.46
CA ASP A 127 -7.62 0.04 -15.61
C ASP A 127 -7.37 0.71 -14.24
N THR A 128 -8.22 0.42 -13.24
CA THR A 128 -8.04 0.83 -11.84
C THR A 128 -6.70 0.33 -11.28
N LEU A 129 -6.41 -0.95 -11.46
CA LEU A 129 -5.14 -1.53 -11.01
C LEU A 129 -3.95 -0.96 -11.77
N THR A 130 -4.07 -0.79 -13.09
CA THR A 130 -3.02 -0.18 -13.92
C THR A 130 -2.68 1.23 -13.44
N ALA A 131 -3.70 2.05 -13.18
CA ALA A 131 -3.52 3.39 -12.63
C ALA A 131 -2.82 3.36 -11.27
N LEU A 132 -3.28 2.50 -10.36
CA LEU A 132 -2.67 2.34 -9.04
C LEU A 132 -1.20 1.91 -9.12
N PHE A 133 -0.87 0.94 -9.97
CA PHE A 133 0.49 0.44 -10.13
C PHE A 133 1.44 1.46 -10.78
N SER A 134 0.94 2.35 -11.63
CA SER A 134 1.74 3.34 -12.34
C SER A 134 2.43 4.36 -11.41
N VAL A 135 1.86 4.59 -10.23
CA VAL A 135 2.33 5.62 -9.27
C VAL A 135 2.99 5.06 -8.02
N VAL A 136 3.35 3.77 -8.02
CA VAL A 136 4.10 3.18 -6.90
C VAL A 136 5.38 3.99 -6.66
N PRO A 137 5.55 4.64 -5.50
CA PRO A 137 6.74 5.45 -5.25
C PRO A 137 7.95 4.57 -4.97
N VAL A 138 9.14 5.04 -5.35
CA VAL A 138 10.40 4.32 -5.08
C VAL A 138 10.59 4.04 -3.59
N SER A 139 10.08 4.92 -2.71
CA SER A 139 10.09 4.67 -1.27
C SER A 139 9.30 3.42 -0.85
N ALA A 140 8.20 3.09 -1.55
CA ALA A 140 7.42 1.89 -1.30
C ALA A 140 8.16 0.62 -1.79
N THR A 141 8.77 0.68 -2.96
CA THR A 141 9.55 -0.44 -3.49
C THR A 141 10.88 -0.65 -2.76
N ALA A 142 11.51 0.42 -2.26
CA ALA A 142 12.66 0.33 -1.37
C ALA A 142 12.29 -0.31 -0.02
N TYR A 143 11.12 0.05 0.51
CA TYR A 143 10.57 -0.58 1.71
C TYR A 143 10.27 -2.06 1.45
N LEU A 144 9.64 -2.39 0.32
CA LEU A 144 9.37 -3.77 -0.10
C LEU A 144 10.66 -4.60 -0.15
N TYR A 145 11.71 -4.09 -0.79
CA TYR A 145 13.00 -4.78 -0.84
C TYR A 145 13.52 -5.08 0.57
N LYS A 146 13.49 -4.10 1.48
CA LYS A 146 13.91 -4.32 2.87
C LYS A 146 13.12 -5.43 3.56
N CYS A 147 11.80 -5.46 3.35
CA CYS A 147 10.94 -6.47 3.95
C CYS A 147 11.20 -7.87 3.40
N LEU A 148 11.41 -8.00 2.08
CA LEU A 148 11.64 -9.29 1.42
C LEU A 148 13.05 -9.84 1.66
N HIS A 149 14.05 -8.96 1.80
CA HIS A 149 15.46 -9.32 1.81
C HIS A 149 16.19 -8.91 3.11
N SER A 150 15.45 -8.77 4.22
CA SER A 150 16.05 -8.52 5.53
C SER A 150 16.75 -9.78 6.04
N GLY A 151 18.08 -9.84 5.87
CA GLY A 151 18.94 -10.95 6.32
C GLY A 151 19.57 -11.73 5.18
N VAL A 152 20.43 -12.66 5.54
CA VAL A 152 21.23 -13.49 4.60
C VAL A 152 20.37 -14.55 3.88
N ASN A 153 19.21 -14.87 4.44
CA ASN A 153 18.28 -15.84 3.87
C ASN A 153 16.95 -15.18 3.50
N PRO A 154 16.40 -15.42 2.29
CA PRO A 154 15.11 -14.88 1.86
C PRO A 154 13.89 -15.50 2.59
N SER A 155 14.07 -16.30 3.61
CA SER A 155 13.02 -17.04 4.31
C SER A 155 12.30 -16.23 5.43
N ASN A 156 12.23 -14.90 5.31
CA ASN A 156 11.50 -14.10 6.29
C ASN A 156 9.97 -14.12 6.05
N ASN A 157 9.22 -13.67 7.04
CA ASN A 157 7.76 -13.69 7.00
C ASN A 157 7.17 -12.91 5.80
N ALA A 158 7.79 -11.81 5.38
CA ALA A 158 7.33 -11.02 4.23
C ALA A 158 7.57 -11.76 2.91
N TYR A 159 8.73 -12.37 2.76
CA TYR A 159 9.06 -13.21 1.62
C TYR A 159 8.05 -14.37 1.48
N ASN A 160 7.82 -15.12 2.57
CA ASN A 160 6.89 -16.24 2.56
C ASN A 160 5.46 -15.80 2.23
N ARG A 161 5.00 -14.66 2.76
CA ARG A 161 3.66 -14.14 2.43
C ARG A 161 3.46 -13.88 0.94
N VAL A 162 4.50 -13.44 0.25
CA VAL A 162 4.42 -13.11 -1.19
C VAL A 162 4.64 -14.33 -2.08
N THR A 163 5.52 -15.25 -1.70
CA THR A 163 5.96 -16.35 -2.55
C THR A 163 5.21 -17.65 -2.35
N THR A 164 4.41 -17.78 -1.29
CA THR A 164 3.64 -19.00 -1.02
C THR A 164 2.15 -18.81 -1.25
N ASP A 165 1.46 -19.92 -1.57
CA ASP A 165 0.00 -20.01 -1.60
C ASP A 165 -0.60 -20.12 -0.18
N ILE A 166 -1.92 -20.37 -0.11
CA ILE A 166 -2.63 -20.53 1.16
C ILE A 166 -2.19 -21.77 1.97
N ASN A 167 -1.64 -22.78 1.31
CA ASN A 167 -1.11 -24.00 1.92
C ASN A 167 0.36 -23.87 2.33
N ASN A 168 0.94 -22.67 2.22
CA ASN A 168 2.36 -22.38 2.41
C ASN A 168 3.29 -23.11 1.41
N SER A 169 2.76 -23.55 0.28
CA SER A 169 3.56 -24.09 -0.83
C SER A 169 4.11 -22.95 -1.69
N TYR A 170 5.37 -23.06 -2.09
CA TYR A 170 5.99 -22.02 -2.92
C TYR A 170 5.37 -21.93 -4.32
N ILE A 171 5.06 -20.72 -4.73
CA ILE A 171 4.61 -20.41 -6.09
C ILE A 171 5.86 -20.15 -6.91
N ILE A 172 6.32 -21.16 -7.68
CA ILE A 172 7.60 -21.20 -8.39
C ILE A 172 7.87 -19.91 -9.17
N GLY A 173 6.91 -19.42 -9.95
CA GLY A 173 7.10 -18.20 -10.75
C GLY A 173 7.38 -16.94 -9.90
N LYS A 174 6.71 -16.78 -8.76
CA LYS A 174 6.94 -15.65 -7.85
C LYS A 174 8.28 -15.77 -7.14
N GLN A 175 8.58 -16.95 -6.62
CA GLN A 175 9.85 -17.26 -5.96
C GLN A 175 11.02 -16.99 -6.88
N THR A 176 10.98 -17.51 -8.11
CA THR A 176 12.08 -17.39 -9.08
C THR A 176 12.42 -15.93 -9.40
N ILE A 177 11.42 -15.07 -9.58
CA ILE A 177 11.63 -13.63 -9.84
C ILE A 177 12.25 -12.93 -8.62
N ILE A 178 11.70 -13.16 -7.42
CA ILE A 178 12.19 -12.52 -6.19
C ILE A 178 13.62 -13.00 -5.87
N ASP A 179 13.88 -14.28 -6.03
CA ASP A 179 15.22 -14.86 -5.82
C ASP A 179 16.23 -14.38 -6.85
N ALA A 180 15.82 -14.17 -8.12
CA ALA A 180 16.69 -13.59 -9.13
C ALA A 180 17.10 -12.15 -8.76
N ILE A 181 16.13 -11.34 -8.31
CA ILE A 181 16.40 -9.97 -7.84
C ILE A 181 17.33 -9.98 -6.64
N PHE A 182 17.10 -10.90 -5.68
CA PHE A 182 17.95 -11.04 -4.50
C PHE A 182 19.38 -11.43 -4.86
N ARG A 183 19.58 -12.38 -5.79
CA ARG A 183 20.91 -12.79 -6.25
C ARG A 183 21.65 -11.67 -6.98
N HIS A 184 20.94 -10.90 -7.79
CA HIS A 184 21.51 -9.78 -8.55
C HIS A 184 21.93 -8.62 -7.64
N TYR A 185 21.11 -8.28 -6.65
CA TYR A 185 21.37 -7.21 -5.67
C TYR A 185 21.69 -7.81 -4.30
N ARG A 186 22.72 -8.66 -4.21
CA ARG A 186 23.09 -9.33 -2.96
C ARG A 186 23.12 -8.34 -1.80
N TYR A 187 22.57 -8.78 -0.66
CA TYR A 187 22.72 -8.07 0.60
C TYR A 187 24.22 -7.96 0.93
N ASP A 188 24.78 -6.78 0.77
CA ASP A 188 26.10 -6.42 1.27
C ASP A 188 25.91 -5.37 2.37
N PRO A 189 26.26 -5.67 3.62
CA PRO A 189 26.18 -4.70 4.71
C PRO A 189 26.93 -3.39 4.42
N LEU A 190 28.01 -3.44 3.64
CA LEU A 190 28.84 -2.28 3.29
C LEU A 190 28.19 -1.41 2.19
N CYS A 191 27.43 -2.03 1.27
CA CYS A 191 26.77 -1.36 0.14
C CYS A 191 25.24 -1.43 0.19
N PHE A 192 24.67 -1.68 1.36
CA PHE A 192 23.24 -1.95 1.53
C PHE A 192 22.32 -0.85 0.97
N ASN A 193 22.70 0.42 1.15
CA ASN A 193 21.89 1.54 0.66
C ASN A 193 21.85 1.60 -0.88
N ASP A 194 22.93 1.26 -1.57
CA ASP A 194 22.99 1.23 -3.03
C ASP A 194 22.20 0.03 -3.58
N SER A 195 22.32 -1.13 -2.96
CA SER A 195 21.49 -2.30 -3.28
C SER A 195 20.00 -2.02 -3.14
N ILE A 196 19.59 -1.33 -2.06
CA ILE A 196 18.20 -0.89 -1.87
C ILE A 196 17.76 0.04 -2.99
N ARG A 197 18.56 1.03 -3.35
CA ARG A 197 18.19 2.01 -4.38
C ARG A 197 18.03 1.37 -5.75
N GLN A 198 18.96 0.51 -6.15
CA GLN A 198 18.93 -0.14 -7.45
C GLN A 198 17.79 -1.17 -7.55
N SER A 199 17.64 -2.00 -6.52
CA SER A 199 16.54 -2.97 -6.46
C SER A 199 15.17 -2.31 -6.36
N ALA A 200 15.05 -1.17 -5.69
CA ALA A 200 13.79 -0.41 -5.63
C ALA A 200 13.31 0.01 -7.03
N LEU A 201 14.23 0.45 -7.90
CA LEU A 201 13.91 0.79 -9.29
C LEU A 201 13.48 -0.45 -10.09
N LEU A 202 14.08 -1.61 -9.82
CA LEU A 202 13.66 -2.85 -10.48
C LEU A 202 12.29 -3.32 -10.00
N TYR A 203 12.02 -3.29 -8.69
CA TYR A 203 10.68 -3.58 -8.15
C TYR A 203 9.62 -2.60 -8.70
N ARG A 204 9.97 -1.32 -8.87
CA ARG A 204 9.07 -0.37 -9.52
C ARG A 204 8.77 -0.77 -10.97
N LYS A 205 9.74 -1.29 -11.72
CA LYS A 205 9.51 -1.82 -13.09
C LYS A 205 8.56 -3.02 -13.08
N ILE A 206 8.54 -3.86 -12.03
CA ILE A 206 7.56 -4.94 -11.87
C ILE A 206 6.14 -4.39 -11.85
N PHE A 207 5.91 -3.28 -11.13
CA PHE A 207 4.59 -2.65 -11.13
C PHE A 207 4.21 -2.02 -12.46
N ALA A 208 5.17 -1.47 -13.20
CA ALA A 208 4.92 -0.70 -14.42
C ALA A 208 4.90 -1.53 -15.71
N ASN A 209 5.61 -2.67 -15.77
CA ASN A 209 5.84 -3.40 -17.02
C ASN A 209 5.35 -4.85 -16.93
N ASN A 210 4.94 -5.39 -18.06
CA ASN A 210 4.51 -6.80 -18.16
C ASN A 210 5.69 -7.78 -18.23
N THR A 211 6.90 -7.28 -18.48
CA THR A 211 8.14 -8.08 -18.48
C THR A 211 9.27 -7.30 -17.83
N ILE A 212 10.17 -8.01 -17.17
CA ILE A 212 11.46 -7.48 -16.69
C ILE A 212 12.59 -8.41 -17.08
N VAL A 213 13.80 -7.87 -17.17
CA VAL A 213 15.02 -8.65 -17.41
C VAL A 213 15.92 -8.56 -16.17
N VAL A 214 16.33 -9.70 -15.63
CA VAL A 214 17.29 -9.81 -14.53
C VAL A 214 18.35 -10.82 -14.94
N ASP A 215 19.61 -10.44 -14.93
CA ASP A 215 20.76 -11.29 -15.33
C ASP A 215 20.55 -11.99 -16.70
N GLY A 216 20.01 -11.25 -17.67
CA GLY A 216 19.74 -11.77 -19.01
C GLY A 216 18.50 -12.67 -19.11
N THR A 217 17.85 -12.99 -18.01
CA THR A 217 16.61 -13.78 -17.98
C THR A 217 15.39 -12.86 -18.02
N THR A 218 14.48 -13.10 -18.96
CA THR A 218 13.21 -12.38 -19.08
C THR A 218 12.15 -13.05 -18.23
N PHE A 219 11.46 -12.27 -17.37
CA PHE A 219 10.36 -12.71 -16.53
C PHE A 219 9.07 -12.03 -16.94
N ASN A 220 8.00 -12.82 -17.10
CA ASN A 220 6.64 -12.31 -17.29
C ASN A 220 6.03 -11.91 -15.94
N ILE A 221 5.49 -10.72 -15.88
CA ILE A 221 4.86 -10.13 -14.68
C ILE A 221 3.35 -10.23 -14.77
N THR A 222 2.74 -10.86 -13.80
CA THR A 222 1.28 -10.99 -13.70
C THR A 222 0.70 -9.98 -12.71
N ASP A 223 -0.56 -9.63 -12.86
CA ASP A 223 -1.28 -8.79 -11.89
C ASP A 223 -1.39 -9.48 -10.52
N ASN A 224 -1.48 -10.79 -10.50
CA ASN A 224 -1.43 -11.56 -9.26
C ASN A 224 -0.12 -11.34 -8.48
N LEU A 225 1.05 -11.35 -9.15
CA LEU A 225 2.32 -11.02 -8.51
C LEU A 225 2.32 -9.58 -7.97
N ARG A 226 1.88 -8.60 -8.78
CA ARG A 226 1.80 -7.19 -8.37
C ARG A 226 0.91 -7.00 -7.15
N LEU A 227 -0.27 -7.62 -7.12
CA LEU A 227 -1.20 -7.56 -6.00
C LEU A 227 -0.63 -8.19 -4.73
N HIS A 228 0.07 -9.34 -4.83
CA HIS A 228 0.74 -9.92 -3.68
C HIS A 228 1.87 -9.06 -3.14
N LEU A 229 2.69 -8.48 -4.03
CA LEU A 229 3.74 -7.53 -3.64
C LEU A 229 3.15 -6.29 -2.98
N LEU A 230 2.02 -5.77 -3.48
CA LEU A 230 1.34 -4.60 -2.93
C LEU A 230 0.67 -4.93 -1.60
N ALA A 231 -0.28 -5.86 -1.58
CA ALA A 231 -1.11 -6.13 -0.41
C ALA A 231 -0.34 -6.80 0.72
N SER A 232 0.39 -7.88 0.43
CA SER A 232 1.11 -8.68 1.43
C SER A 232 2.54 -8.20 1.68
N GLY A 233 3.18 -7.65 0.66
CA GLY A 233 4.57 -7.18 0.73
C GLY A 233 4.69 -5.76 1.27
N ILE A 234 3.95 -4.79 0.75
CA ILE A 234 4.05 -3.36 1.11
C ILE A 234 3.05 -3.01 2.22
N VAL A 235 1.76 -3.09 1.90
CA VAL A 235 0.67 -2.58 2.75
C VAL A 235 0.66 -3.30 4.11
N TYR A 236 0.60 -4.62 4.11
CA TYR A 236 0.57 -5.38 5.36
C TYR A 236 1.85 -5.24 6.19
N SER A 237 3.03 -5.24 5.55
CA SER A 237 4.29 -5.08 6.28
C SER A 237 4.41 -3.70 6.91
N LEU A 238 4.04 -2.62 6.19
CA LEU A 238 4.10 -1.26 6.73
C LEU A 238 3.14 -1.08 7.91
N ARG A 239 1.94 -1.66 7.84
CA ARG A 239 1.00 -1.64 8.97
C ARG A 239 1.58 -2.35 10.18
N ASN A 240 2.17 -3.52 10.00
CA ASN A 240 2.78 -4.25 11.11
C ASN A 240 3.92 -3.47 11.76
N ASP A 241 4.84 -2.92 10.97
CA ASP A 241 5.93 -2.10 11.49
C ASP A 241 5.43 -0.88 12.27
N SER A 242 4.35 -0.26 11.79
CA SER A 242 3.74 0.91 12.44
C SER A 242 3.09 0.57 13.78
N LEU A 243 2.40 -0.56 13.87
CA LEU A 243 1.69 -0.97 15.10
C LEU A 243 2.60 -1.59 16.15
N HIS A 244 3.63 -2.34 15.72
CA HIS A 244 4.55 -2.97 16.65
C HIS A 244 5.69 -2.05 17.13
N GLY A 245 5.69 -0.78 16.68
CA GLY A 245 6.72 0.20 17.08
C GLY A 245 8.13 -0.17 16.61
N SER A 246 8.26 -1.11 15.66
CA SER A 246 9.55 -1.52 15.10
C SER A 246 10.17 -0.43 14.22
N SER A 247 9.40 0.58 13.83
CA SER A 247 9.87 1.76 13.12
C SER A 247 9.56 3.04 13.90
N MET A 248 10.38 4.09 13.70
CA MET A 248 10.05 5.44 14.19
C MET A 248 8.74 5.92 13.55
N SER A 249 8.04 6.83 14.25
CA SER A 249 6.85 7.49 13.70
C SER A 249 7.08 7.90 12.24
N SER A 250 6.16 7.53 11.38
CA SER A 250 6.30 7.73 9.94
C SER A 250 6.28 9.20 9.54
N THR A 251 5.54 10.03 10.27
CA THR A 251 5.27 11.43 9.92
C THR A 251 5.71 12.40 11.01
N LYS A 252 5.45 12.10 12.27
CA LYS A 252 5.84 12.90 13.45
C LYS A 252 7.26 12.54 13.92
N SER A 253 8.28 12.79 13.08
CA SER A 253 9.68 12.52 13.41
C SER A 253 10.60 13.56 12.79
N SER A 254 11.58 13.99 13.56
CA SER A 254 12.64 14.90 13.09
C SER A 254 13.50 14.33 11.94
N LYS A 255 13.38 13.05 11.63
CA LYS A 255 14.02 12.38 10.49
C LYS A 255 13.07 12.12 9.31
N THR A 256 11.82 12.52 9.43
CA THR A 256 10.83 12.32 8.36
C THR A 256 11.19 13.13 7.13
N THR A 257 10.84 12.60 5.97
CA THR A 257 11.08 13.22 4.67
C THR A 257 9.79 13.22 3.85
N PRO A 258 9.67 14.05 2.81
CA PRO A 258 8.54 14.01 1.88
C PRO A 258 8.29 12.63 1.26
N LYS A 259 9.36 11.83 1.03
CA LYS A 259 9.25 10.44 0.54
C LYS A 259 8.49 9.53 1.51
N ARG A 260 8.54 9.81 2.81
CA ARG A 260 7.80 9.04 3.82
C ARG A 260 6.32 9.39 3.80
N TYR A 261 5.98 10.66 3.60
CA TYR A 261 4.59 11.07 3.37
C TYR A 261 4.02 10.45 2.10
N ALA A 262 4.78 10.45 0.99
CA ALA A 262 4.38 9.80 -0.25
C ALA A 262 4.14 8.29 -0.06
N LEU A 263 5.00 7.59 0.70
CA LEU A 263 4.80 6.17 1.02
C LEU A 263 3.47 5.93 1.75
N ASN A 264 3.21 6.68 2.83
CA ASN A 264 1.99 6.49 3.62
C ASN A 264 0.72 6.86 2.85
N TYR A 265 0.76 7.95 2.09
CA TYR A 265 -0.35 8.36 1.22
C TYR A 265 -0.64 7.31 0.14
N TYR A 266 0.41 6.78 -0.50
CA TYR A 266 0.27 5.70 -1.46
C TYR A 266 -0.32 4.44 -0.84
N CYS A 267 0.13 4.05 0.36
CA CYS A 267 -0.43 2.92 1.08
C CYS A 267 -1.90 3.13 1.46
N TYR A 268 -2.28 4.37 1.80
CA TYR A 268 -3.69 4.73 1.98
C TYR A 268 -4.48 4.57 0.68
N LEU A 269 -4.00 5.15 -0.43
CA LEU A 269 -4.64 5.03 -1.75
C LEU A 269 -4.81 3.56 -2.17
N ALA A 270 -3.76 2.75 -1.99
CA ALA A 270 -3.79 1.32 -2.30
C ALA A 270 -4.81 0.57 -1.43
N THR A 271 -4.80 0.82 -0.13
CA THR A 271 -5.73 0.17 0.82
C THR A 271 -7.17 0.57 0.53
N TYR A 272 -7.42 1.85 0.26
CA TYR A 272 -8.71 2.36 -0.17
C TYR A 272 -9.21 1.65 -1.43
N THR A 273 -8.37 1.60 -2.46
CA THR A 273 -8.74 0.97 -3.74
C THR A 273 -9.06 -0.52 -3.57
N LEU A 274 -8.24 -1.25 -2.81
CA LEU A 274 -8.48 -2.68 -2.53
C LEU A 274 -9.76 -2.88 -1.71
N LEU A 275 -10.02 -2.03 -0.73
CA LEU A 275 -11.25 -2.07 0.08
C LEU A 275 -12.48 -1.82 -0.79
N MET A 276 -12.47 -0.78 -1.64
CA MET A 276 -13.60 -0.47 -2.53
C MET A 276 -13.85 -1.58 -3.54
N LEU A 277 -12.81 -2.15 -4.16
CA LEU A 277 -12.94 -3.33 -5.03
C LEU A 277 -13.59 -4.50 -4.29
N LEU A 278 -13.17 -4.77 -3.06
CA LEU A 278 -13.70 -5.84 -2.24
C LEU A 278 -15.17 -5.60 -1.88
N LEU A 279 -15.52 -4.39 -1.43
CA LEU A 279 -16.89 -4.01 -1.10
C LEU A 279 -17.83 -4.18 -2.30
N VAL A 280 -17.46 -3.66 -3.48
CA VAL A 280 -18.26 -3.80 -4.69
C VAL A 280 -18.39 -5.26 -5.11
N ASN A 281 -17.27 -6.02 -5.11
CA ASN A 281 -17.26 -7.41 -5.55
C ASN A 281 -18.17 -8.30 -4.67
N LYS A 282 -18.14 -8.12 -3.36
CA LYS A 282 -18.89 -8.92 -2.38
C LYS A 282 -20.30 -8.39 -2.09
N SER A 283 -20.67 -7.21 -2.62
CA SER A 283 -22.02 -6.68 -2.46
C SER A 283 -23.09 -7.56 -3.08
N THR A 284 -24.32 -7.36 -2.63
CA THR A 284 -25.52 -8.03 -3.17
C THR A 284 -26.07 -7.35 -4.44
N MET A 285 -25.43 -6.29 -4.91
CA MET A 285 -25.81 -5.54 -6.12
C MET A 285 -25.87 -6.43 -7.36
N SER A 286 -26.72 -6.06 -8.32
CA SER A 286 -26.74 -6.70 -9.63
C SER A 286 -25.39 -6.53 -10.36
N GLY A 287 -25.12 -7.42 -11.33
CA GLY A 287 -23.90 -7.29 -12.15
C GLY A 287 -23.79 -5.96 -12.86
N THR A 288 -24.92 -5.40 -13.35
CA THR A 288 -24.98 -4.08 -13.98
C THR A 288 -24.58 -2.98 -13.01
N ASP A 289 -25.13 -2.99 -11.79
CA ASP A 289 -24.81 -1.98 -10.76
C ASP A 289 -23.35 -2.09 -10.31
N LYS A 290 -22.81 -3.31 -10.17
CA LYS A 290 -21.38 -3.51 -9.90
C LYS A 290 -20.52 -2.90 -11.00
N ASN A 291 -20.86 -3.06 -12.28
CA ASN A 291 -20.11 -2.47 -13.37
C ASN A 291 -20.12 -0.94 -13.32
N VAL A 292 -21.26 -0.32 -12.99
CA VAL A 292 -21.33 1.12 -12.75
C VAL A 292 -20.39 1.55 -11.63
N LYS A 293 -20.35 0.79 -10.53
CA LYS A 293 -19.45 1.07 -9.41
C LYS A 293 -17.97 0.85 -9.75
N TYR A 294 -17.62 -0.13 -10.56
CA TYR A 294 -16.24 -0.31 -11.03
C TYR A 294 -15.81 0.86 -11.94
N ALA A 295 -16.69 1.34 -12.84
CA ALA A 295 -16.41 2.52 -13.66
C ALA A 295 -16.25 3.81 -12.80
N GLU A 296 -17.08 3.99 -11.76
CA GLU A 296 -16.94 5.08 -10.79
C GLU A 296 -15.59 4.99 -10.06
N LEU A 297 -15.24 3.81 -9.54
CA LEU A 297 -13.98 3.60 -8.82
C LEU A 297 -12.76 3.84 -9.72
N LYS A 298 -12.80 3.43 -10.99
CA LYS A 298 -11.74 3.73 -11.95
C LYS A 298 -11.53 5.24 -12.08
N ASN A 299 -12.60 6.02 -12.30
CA ASN A 299 -12.51 7.46 -12.47
C ASN A 299 -11.96 8.14 -11.19
N ILE A 300 -12.42 7.71 -10.02
CA ILE A 300 -11.92 8.18 -8.72
C ILE A 300 -10.44 7.82 -8.54
N THR A 301 -10.05 6.59 -8.87
CA THR A 301 -8.63 6.17 -8.75
C THR A 301 -7.74 6.98 -9.68
N LEU A 302 -8.15 7.23 -10.91
CA LEU A 302 -7.41 8.08 -11.86
C LEU A 302 -7.26 9.51 -11.32
N SER A 303 -8.33 10.09 -10.75
CA SER A 303 -8.26 11.41 -10.10
C SER A 303 -7.28 11.41 -8.92
N ASN A 304 -7.37 10.42 -8.02
CA ASN A 304 -6.50 10.31 -6.85
C ASN A 304 -5.02 10.08 -7.24
N VAL A 305 -4.77 9.36 -8.32
CA VAL A 305 -3.42 9.17 -8.90
C VAL A 305 -2.86 10.50 -9.44
N ALA A 306 -3.68 11.29 -10.12
CA ALA A 306 -3.28 12.62 -10.59
C ALA A 306 -2.99 13.58 -9.42
N ASP A 307 -3.84 13.56 -8.38
CA ASP A 307 -3.66 14.35 -7.16
C ASP A 307 -2.37 13.94 -6.41
N PHE A 308 -2.13 12.64 -6.31
CA PHE A 308 -0.89 12.10 -5.75
C PHE A 308 0.34 12.59 -6.51
N GLY A 309 0.29 12.57 -7.85
CA GLY A 309 1.34 13.13 -8.70
C GLY A 309 1.56 14.63 -8.46
N THR A 310 0.48 15.40 -8.28
CA THR A 310 0.54 16.84 -7.99
C THR A 310 1.18 17.11 -6.62
N LEU A 311 0.78 16.36 -5.58
CA LEU A 311 1.32 16.54 -4.23
C LEU A 311 2.79 16.15 -4.11
N PHE A 312 3.20 15.08 -4.76
CA PHE A 312 4.50 14.47 -4.48
C PHE A 312 5.50 14.57 -5.64
N GLY A 313 5.05 14.74 -6.88
CA GLY A 313 5.87 15.04 -8.06
C GLY A 313 7.29 14.44 -8.05
N ASN A 314 8.27 15.27 -7.81
CA ASN A 314 9.71 14.91 -7.80
C ASN A 314 10.10 13.90 -6.69
N HIS A 315 9.24 13.61 -5.72
CA HIS A 315 9.50 12.65 -4.64
C HIS A 315 9.05 11.21 -4.96
N LEU A 316 8.49 10.99 -6.14
CA LEU A 316 8.08 9.65 -6.63
C LEU A 316 9.26 8.87 -7.24
N GLN A 317 10.36 9.56 -7.52
CA GLN A 317 11.56 9.00 -8.16
C GLN A 317 12.63 8.63 -7.15
#